data_829a14103eec3385bcae7370f658696a
#
_entry.id   829a14103eec3385bcae7370f658696a
#
_cell.length_a   1.000
_cell.length_b   1.000
_cell.length_c   1.000
_cell.angle_alpha   90.00
_cell.angle_beta   90.00
_cell.angle_gamma   90.00
#
_symmetry.space_group_name_H-M   'P 1'
#
loop_
_entity.id
_entity.type
_entity.pdbx_description
1 polymer ?
#
loop_
_entity_poly.entity_id
_entity_poly.type
_entity_poly.pdbx_seq_one_letter_code
_entity_poly.pdbx_strand_id
1 'polypeptide(L)'
;MTEINKCSVLVHVPAPQGTVMRAPALNLWPGEQAMFGRGSDTRRVDVRLDRPGISRLAGRIEALDEYWILTNYASKADATYVVHNDEGRGEHFTIRPGERLPVPFTESRIELLDAESNVVEFKVFVLRRAAAPILITTATVGGTGDPVRRVDETTKHFMVLVALCEPRMVHGSTAVPTIPELLRRVQRTKTGRDIRTLSAVNFHIEYLVDRLGLRGYDGLDDRRAGLINRALWFGIVREEHLGLLADDV
;
A
#
# COMPACT_ATOMS: atom_id res chain seq x y z
N MET A 1 -12.00 18.03 -32.10
CA MET A 1 -11.73 16.73 -31.41
C MET A 1 -11.69 17.03 -29.93
N THR A 2 -12.76 16.71 -29.23
CA THR A 2 -12.90 16.95 -27.79
C THR A 2 -11.97 15.98 -27.08
N GLU A 3 -10.93 16.47 -26.42
CA GLU A 3 -10.12 15.66 -25.51
C GLU A 3 -11.06 15.12 -24.43
N ILE A 4 -11.27 13.81 -24.45
CA ILE A 4 -11.99 13.12 -23.39
C ILE A 4 -11.13 13.27 -22.14
N ASN A 5 -11.63 14.07 -21.23
CA ASN A 5 -11.08 14.34 -19.93
C ASN A 5 -10.78 13.00 -19.21
N LYS A 6 -9.51 12.66 -19.06
CA LYS A 6 -9.03 11.39 -18.47
C LYS A 6 -8.64 11.65 -17.02
N CYS A 7 -9.59 11.50 -16.13
CA CYS A 7 -9.27 11.48 -14.70
C CYS A 7 -8.56 10.18 -14.34
N SER A 8 -7.47 10.24 -13.60
CA SER A 8 -6.81 9.04 -13.08
C SER A 8 -7.37 8.62 -11.72
N VAL A 9 -7.78 9.58 -10.90
CA VAL A 9 -8.25 9.33 -9.54
C VAL A 9 -9.52 10.13 -9.25
N LEU A 10 -10.54 9.45 -8.78
CA LEU A 10 -11.80 10.05 -8.30
C LEU A 10 -11.84 9.89 -6.77
N VAL A 11 -11.90 11.00 -6.06
CA VAL A 11 -12.11 11.04 -4.61
C VAL A 11 -13.57 11.32 -4.32
N HIS A 12 -14.21 10.47 -3.55
CA HIS A 12 -15.63 10.56 -3.19
C HIS A 12 -15.82 10.58 -1.69
N VAL A 13 -16.45 11.60 -1.16
CA VAL A 13 -16.82 11.71 0.25
C VAL A 13 -18.28 11.31 0.38
N PRO A 14 -18.61 10.24 1.12
CA PRO A 14 -20.01 9.87 1.35
C PRO A 14 -20.78 11.02 1.98
N ALA A 15 -21.97 11.29 1.48
CA ALA A 15 -22.87 12.25 2.12
C ALA A 15 -23.33 11.71 3.49
N PRO A 16 -23.48 12.55 4.52
CA PRO A 16 -24.05 12.14 5.78
C PRO A 16 -25.43 11.47 5.57
N GLN A 17 -25.70 10.41 6.33
CA GLN A 17 -27.00 9.71 6.25
C GLN A 17 -28.15 10.70 6.44
N GLY A 18 -29.15 10.62 5.56
CA GLY A 18 -30.33 11.51 5.59
C GLY A 18 -30.16 12.81 4.79
N THR A 19 -29.05 13.02 4.11
CA THR A 19 -28.83 14.22 3.29
C THR A 19 -29.23 13.96 1.83
N VAL A 20 -30.08 14.77 1.24
CA VAL A 20 -30.49 14.68 -0.18
C VAL A 20 -29.41 15.27 -1.12
N MET A 21 -28.35 15.87 -0.56
CA MET A 21 -27.28 16.47 -1.35
C MET A 21 -26.39 15.41 -2.01
N ARG A 22 -26.07 15.63 -3.27
CA ARG A 22 -25.10 14.79 -4.00
C ARG A 22 -23.76 14.85 -3.27
N ALA A 23 -23.19 13.68 -2.98
CA ALA A 23 -21.88 13.59 -2.38
C ALA A 23 -20.84 14.31 -3.26
N PRO A 24 -19.97 15.15 -2.68
CA PRO A 24 -18.94 15.82 -3.43
C PRO A 24 -17.93 14.78 -3.98
N ALA A 25 -17.62 14.94 -5.25
CA ALA A 25 -16.61 14.12 -5.93
C ALA A 25 -15.56 15.04 -6.53
N LEU A 26 -14.29 14.71 -6.33
CA LEU A 26 -13.14 15.43 -6.85
C LEU A 26 -12.39 14.52 -7.84
N ASN A 27 -12.19 15.02 -9.06
CA ASN A 27 -11.40 14.34 -10.07
C ASN A 27 -9.97 14.88 -10.05
N LEU A 28 -9.00 13.98 -9.99
CA LEU A 28 -7.58 14.31 -10.04
C LEU A 28 -6.96 13.68 -11.29
N TRP A 29 -6.24 14.49 -12.03
CA TRP A 29 -5.44 14.06 -13.17
C TRP A 29 -4.07 13.56 -12.73
N PRO A 30 -3.36 12.78 -13.54
CA PRO A 30 -1.99 12.43 -13.29
C PRO A 30 -1.12 13.66 -13.00
N GLY A 31 -0.41 13.66 -11.87
CA GLY A 31 0.40 14.78 -11.39
C GLY A 31 -0.34 15.77 -10.50
N GLU A 32 -1.68 15.68 -10.40
CA GLU A 32 -2.44 16.53 -9.49
C GLU A 32 -2.50 15.95 -8.08
N GLN A 33 -2.78 16.82 -7.13
CA GLN A 33 -2.88 16.47 -5.73
C GLN A 33 -4.09 17.15 -5.07
N ALA A 34 -4.61 16.52 -4.03
CA ALA A 34 -5.68 17.06 -3.20
C ALA A 34 -5.32 16.96 -1.73
N MET A 35 -5.57 18.03 -1.00
CA MET A 35 -5.45 18.06 0.46
C MET A 35 -6.78 17.67 1.09
N PHE A 36 -6.72 16.83 2.12
CA PHE A 36 -7.91 16.45 2.88
C PHE A 36 -7.77 16.75 4.37
N GLY A 37 -8.91 16.94 5.03
CA GLY A 37 -8.98 17.23 6.45
C GLY A 37 -10.23 18.03 6.82
N ARG A 38 -10.29 18.50 8.07
CA ARG A 38 -11.42 19.33 8.52
C ARG A 38 -11.42 20.73 7.90
N GLY A 39 -10.26 21.24 7.52
CA GLY A 39 -10.08 22.59 7.07
C GLY A 39 -10.25 23.64 8.20
N SER A 40 -10.15 24.89 7.86
CA SER A 40 -10.50 26.07 8.68
C SER A 40 -10.66 27.28 7.77
N ASP A 41 -11.08 28.42 8.31
CA ASP A 41 -11.23 29.67 7.56
C ASP A 41 -9.90 30.13 6.96
N THR A 42 -8.79 29.81 7.63
CA THR A 42 -7.43 30.16 7.18
C THR A 42 -6.71 29.06 6.39
N ARG A 43 -7.26 27.83 6.38
CA ARG A 43 -6.68 26.66 5.68
C ARG A 43 -7.74 25.90 4.93
N ARG A 44 -7.83 26.13 3.64
CA ARG A 44 -8.70 25.38 2.76
C ARG A 44 -8.14 23.99 2.48
N VAL A 45 -9.03 23.04 2.31
CA VAL A 45 -8.73 21.67 1.86
C VAL A 45 -9.68 21.34 0.71
N ASP A 46 -9.24 20.46 -0.17
CA ASP A 46 -10.01 20.06 -1.35
C ASP A 46 -11.07 19.03 -0.99
N VAL A 47 -10.73 18.14 -0.04
CA VAL A 47 -11.63 17.11 0.50
C VAL A 47 -11.89 17.42 1.97
N ARG A 48 -13.08 17.98 2.23
CA ARG A 48 -13.46 18.40 3.59
C ARG A 48 -14.11 17.26 4.35
N LEU A 49 -13.50 16.90 5.49
CA LEU A 49 -13.99 15.93 6.46
C LEU A 49 -14.43 16.71 7.72
N ASP A 50 -15.67 17.19 7.73
CA ASP A 50 -16.18 18.11 8.75
C ASP A 50 -16.57 17.37 10.04
N ARG A 51 -15.58 16.87 10.75
CA ARG A 51 -15.72 16.15 12.02
C ARG A 51 -14.75 16.68 13.07
N PRO A 52 -15.21 16.87 14.32
CA PRO A 52 -14.35 17.17 15.46
C PRO A 52 -13.26 16.09 15.60
N GLY A 53 -12.04 16.51 15.91
CA GLY A 53 -10.91 15.56 16.09
C GLY A 53 -10.13 15.27 14.82
N ILE A 54 -10.73 15.38 13.63
CA ILE A 54 -9.97 15.34 12.38
C ILE A 54 -9.07 16.58 12.31
N SER A 55 -7.79 16.38 11.97
CA SER A 55 -6.83 17.47 11.78
C SER A 55 -7.30 18.46 10.72
N ARG A 56 -6.99 19.76 10.89
CA ARG A 56 -7.31 20.78 9.88
C ARG A 56 -6.71 20.45 8.52
N LEU A 57 -5.49 19.90 8.53
CA LEU A 57 -4.86 19.25 7.39
C LEU A 57 -4.52 17.83 7.85
N ALA A 58 -5.30 16.86 7.41
CA ALA A 58 -5.13 15.47 7.78
C ALA A 58 -4.15 14.76 6.84
N GLY A 59 -4.16 15.09 5.55
CA GLY A 59 -3.27 14.45 4.63
C GLY A 59 -3.38 14.97 3.20
N ARG A 60 -2.75 14.22 2.29
CA ARG A 60 -2.69 14.52 0.87
C ARG A 60 -2.88 13.25 0.03
N ILE A 61 -3.61 13.38 -1.04
CA ILE A 61 -3.75 12.42 -2.12
C ILE A 61 -2.98 12.96 -3.33
N GLU A 62 -2.14 12.15 -3.95
CA GLU A 62 -1.43 12.48 -5.20
C GLU A 62 -1.84 11.45 -6.26
N ALA A 63 -2.39 11.91 -7.37
CA ALA A 63 -2.78 11.05 -8.49
C ALA A 63 -1.57 10.80 -9.40
N LEU A 64 -1.36 9.55 -9.78
CA LEU A 64 -0.38 9.12 -10.77
C LEU A 64 -1.10 8.31 -11.86
N ASP A 65 -0.41 7.94 -12.93
CA ASP A 65 -1.04 7.28 -14.08
C ASP A 65 -1.70 5.93 -13.73
N GLU A 66 -1.10 5.17 -12.81
CA GLU A 66 -1.50 3.79 -12.52
C GLU A 66 -1.87 3.54 -11.06
N TYR A 67 -1.46 4.42 -10.16
CA TYR A 67 -1.71 4.34 -8.73
C TYR A 67 -1.80 5.74 -8.14
N TRP A 68 -2.11 5.83 -6.88
CA TRP A 68 -2.13 7.08 -6.16
C TRP A 68 -1.33 6.96 -4.86
N ILE A 69 -0.95 8.09 -4.30
CA ILE A 69 -0.16 8.15 -3.09
C ILE A 69 -0.99 8.81 -1.99
N LEU A 70 -1.03 8.20 -0.82
CA LEU A 70 -1.61 8.78 0.38
C LEU A 70 -0.50 9.21 1.34
N THR A 71 -0.58 10.45 1.82
CA THR A 71 0.31 10.98 2.87
C THR A 71 -0.52 11.31 4.10
N ASN A 72 -0.11 10.82 5.26
CA ASN A 72 -0.71 11.17 6.55
C ASN A 72 0.06 12.33 7.20
N TYR A 73 -0.59 13.48 7.34
CA TYR A 73 -0.03 14.69 7.98
C TYR A 73 -0.48 14.87 9.43
N ALA A 74 -1.18 13.90 10.01
CA ALA A 74 -1.57 14.00 11.41
C ALA A 74 -0.33 14.15 12.31
N SER A 75 -0.46 14.97 13.34
CA SER A 75 0.63 15.20 14.32
C SER A 75 0.53 14.31 15.55
N LYS A 76 -0.63 13.70 15.78
CA LYS A 76 -0.85 12.80 16.90
C LYS A 76 -0.34 11.41 16.54
N ALA A 77 0.41 10.78 17.45
CA ALA A 77 1.02 9.47 17.23
C ALA A 77 0.00 8.34 16.97
N ASP A 78 -1.20 8.48 17.48
CA ASP A 78 -2.33 7.54 17.37
C ASP A 78 -3.24 7.76 16.16
N ALA A 79 -3.03 8.83 15.40
CA ALA A 79 -3.85 9.15 14.23
C ALA A 79 -3.42 8.34 13.00
N THR A 80 -3.57 7.04 13.07
CA THR A 80 -3.29 6.09 11.99
C THR A 80 -4.52 5.99 11.07
N TYR A 81 -4.29 6.00 9.75
CA TYR A 81 -5.36 5.77 8.76
C TYR A 81 -5.33 4.32 8.31
N VAL A 82 -6.50 3.75 8.06
CA VAL A 82 -6.63 2.43 7.48
C VAL A 82 -7.10 2.56 6.04
N VAL A 83 -6.41 1.92 5.12
CA VAL A 83 -6.76 1.87 3.71
C VAL A 83 -7.21 0.46 3.38
N HIS A 84 -8.46 0.31 3.04
CA HIS A 84 -9.07 -0.96 2.63
C HIS A 84 -9.11 -1.07 1.10
N ASN A 85 -8.90 -2.26 0.59
CA ASN A 85 -9.19 -2.62 -0.79
C ASN A 85 -10.66 -3.06 -0.87
N ASP A 86 -11.53 -2.22 -1.42
CA ASP A 86 -12.96 -2.53 -1.52
C ASP A 86 -13.28 -3.49 -2.70
N GLU A 87 -12.37 -3.69 -3.66
CA GLU A 87 -12.48 -4.74 -4.68
C GLU A 87 -11.94 -6.09 -4.21
N GLY A 88 -11.13 -6.08 -3.17
CA GLY A 88 -10.35 -7.22 -2.72
C GLY A 88 -11.06 -8.10 -1.70
N ARG A 89 -10.27 -9.01 -1.14
CA ARG A 89 -10.72 -10.01 -0.16
C ARG A 89 -10.49 -9.57 1.29
N GLY A 90 -10.72 -8.28 1.60
CA GLY A 90 -10.48 -7.71 2.92
C GLY A 90 -9.02 -7.28 3.15
N GLU A 91 -8.27 -7.08 2.08
CA GLU A 91 -6.91 -6.55 2.15
C GLU A 91 -6.94 -5.11 2.65
N HIS A 92 -6.07 -4.81 3.59
CA HIS A 92 -5.92 -3.45 4.12
C HIS A 92 -4.49 -3.21 4.58
N PHE A 93 -4.13 -1.95 4.72
CA PHE A 93 -2.90 -1.54 5.38
C PHE A 93 -3.10 -0.23 6.14
N THR A 94 -2.21 0.06 7.04
CA THR A 94 -2.24 1.25 7.89
C THR A 94 -1.19 2.26 7.43
N ILE A 95 -1.51 3.55 7.59
CA ILE A 95 -0.59 4.66 7.32
C ILE A 95 -0.48 5.49 8.59
N ARG A 96 0.71 5.50 9.17
CA ARG A 96 0.99 6.23 10.40
C ARG A 96 1.25 7.71 10.13
N PRO A 97 1.18 8.56 11.15
CA PRO A 97 1.58 9.95 11.05
C PRO A 97 2.97 10.13 10.44
N GLY A 98 3.07 11.01 9.43
CA GLY A 98 4.30 11.28 8.68
C GLY A 98 4.61 10.27 7.57
N GLU A 99 3.89 9.17 7.46
CA GLU A 99 4.11 8.21 6.39
C GLU A 99 3.48 8.65 5.06
N ARG A 100 4.13 8.23 3.98
CA ARG A 100 3.70 8.43 2.61
C ARG A 100 3.78 7.10 1.89
N LEU A 101 2.63 6.56 1.48
CA LEU A 101 2.55 5.24 0.85
C LEU A 101 1.78 5.29 -0.47
N PRO A 102 2.29 4.65 -1.52
CA PRO A 102 1.52 4.41 -2.73
C PRO A 102 0.43 3.38 -2.46
N VAL A 103 -0.75 3.62 -3.05
CA VAL A 103 -1.93 2.76 -2.93
C VAL A 103 -2.24 2.18 -4.31
N PRO A 104 -2.08 0.86 -4.49
CA PRO A 104 -2.25 0.23 -5.80
C PRO A 104 -3.69 -0.24 -6.06
N PHE A 105 -4.61 -0.02 -5.13
CA PHE A 105 -5.99 -0.48 -5.26
C PHE A 105 -6.78 0.38 -6.24
N THR A 106 -7.61 -0.25 -7.04
CA THR A 106 -8.51 0.44 -7.97
C THR A 106 -9.69 1.07 -7.24
N GLU A 107 -10.20 0.41 -6.22
CA GLU A 107 -11.19 0.94 -5.29
C GLU A 107 -10.68 0.84 -3.86
N SER A 108 -10.57 1.99 -3.20
CA SER A 108 -10.05 2.09 -1.85
C SER A 108 -11.00 2.83 -0.95
N ARG A 109 -11.12 2.39 0.28
CA ARG A 109 -11.83 3.09 1.36
C ARG A 109 -10.82 3.46 2.43
N ILE A 110 -10.75 4.75 2.72
CA ILE A 110 -9.83 5.32 3.70
C ILE A 110 -10.64 5.64 4.96
N GLU A 111 -10.23 5.07 6.07
CA GLU A 111 -10.84 5.27 7.38
C GLU A 111 -9.92 6.07 8.29
N LEU A 112 -10.50 7.07 8.96
CA LEU A 112 -9.90 7.88 10.00
C LEU A 112 -10.79 7.81 11.23
N LEU A 113 -10.25 8.07 12.41
CA LEU A 113 -11.01 8.20 13.63
C LEU A 113 -11.19 9.68 14.00
N ASP A 114 -12.39 10.05 14.38
CA ASP A 114 -12.66 11.37 14.97
C ASP A 114 -12.32 11.42 16.48
N ALA A 115 -12.61 12.53 17.15
CA ALA A 115 -12.32 12.71 18.58
C ALA A 115 -13.09 11.73 19.49
N GLU A 116 -14.19 11.18 19.01
CA GLU A 116 -15.09 10.28 19.73
C GLU A 116 -14.86 8.82 19.33
N SER A 117 -13.80 8.56 18.54
CA SER A 117 -13.48 7.25 17.95
C SER A 117 -14.53 6.73 16.95
N ASN A 118 -15.34 7.62 16.39
CA ASN A 118 -16.21 7.24 15.28
C ASN A 118 -15.38 7.18 13.99
N VAL A 119 -15.72 6.23 13.13
CA VAL A 119 -15.10 6.10 11.82
C VAL A 119 -15.58 7.20 10.89
N VAL A 120 -14.64 7.93 10.31
CA VAL A 120 -14.86 8.88 9.21
C VAL A 120 -14.20 8.31 7.98
N GLU A 121 -14.96 8.12 6.92
CA GLU A 121 -14.46 7.47 5.72
C GLU A 121 -14.65 8.33 4.46
N PHE A 122 -13.78 8.08 3.48
CA PHE A 122 -13.96 8.51 2.11
C PHE A 122 -13.39 7.45 1.15
N LYS A 123 -13.85 7.49 -0.11
CA LYS A 123 -13.45 6.52 -1.12
C LYS A 123 -12.58 7.15 -2.18
N VAL A 124 -11.67 6.35 -2.72
CA VAL A 124 -10.78 6.72 -3.83
C VAL A 124 -10.86 5.64 -4.89
N PHE A 125 -11.17 6.05 -6.13
CA PHE A 125 -11.28 5.18 -7.29
C PHE A 125 -10.21 5.56 -8.30
N VAL A 126 -9.47 4.58 -8.80
CA VAL A 126 -8.57 4.75 -9.93
C VAL A 126 -9.33 4.44 -11.21
N LEU A 127 -9.62 5.48 -11.99
CA LEU A 127 -10.32 5.34 -13.26
C LEU A 127 -9.34 4.90 -14.34
N ARG A 128 -9.23 3.59 -14.55
CA ARG A 128 -8.35 3.01 -15.56
C ARG A 128 -8.97 3.10 -16.95
N ARG A 129 -8.13 3.45 -17.92
CA ARG A 129 -8.41 3.10 -19.31
C ARG A 129 -8.25 1.59 -19.46
N ALA A 130 -9.27 0.89 -19.99
CA ALA A 130 -9.21 -0.53 -20.25
C ALA A 130 -7.95 -0.91 -21.05
N ALA A 131 -7.29 -1.97 -20.61
CA ALA A 131 -6.20 -2.71 -21.23
C ALA A 131 -4.77 -2.21 -20.98
N ALA A 132 -4.15 -2.76 -19.96
CA ALA A 132 -2.91 -3.53 -20.04
C ALA A 132 -2.63 -4.09 -18.64
N PRO A 133 -2.09 -5.31 -18.49
CA PRO A 133 -1.58 -5.74 -17.20
C PRO A 133 -0.53 -4.73 -16.75
N ILE A 134 -0.57 -4.34 -15.47
CA ILE A 134 0.37 -3.37 -14.91
C ILE A 134 1.76 -3.98 -14.95
N LEU A 135 2.46 -3.80 -16.05
CA LEU A 135 3.91 -3.78 -16.04
C LEU A 135 4.27 -2.45 -15.39
N ILE A 136 4.51 -2.46 -14.09
CA ILE A 136 5.26 -1.38 -13.45
C ILE A 136 6.65 -1.44 -14.04
N THR A 137 6.77 -0.93 -15.25
CA THR A 137 8.06 -0.61 -15.82
C THR A 137 8.58 0.52 -14.96
N THR A 138 9.59 0.25 -14.18
CA THR A 138 10.30 1.22 -13.36
C THR A 138 10.88 2.31 -14.25
N ALA A 139 10.04 3.21 -14.74
CA ALA A 139 10.49 4.45 -15.34
C ALA A 139 11.13 5.28 -14.23
N THR A 140 12.40 5.50 -14.37
CA THR A 140 13.22 6.38 -13.55
C THR A 140 12.67 7.79 -13.67
N VAL A 141 11.79 8.18 -12.76
CA VAL A 141 11.49 9.59 -12.55
C VAL A 141 12.56 10.08 -11.58
N GLY A 142 13.50 10.84 -12.09
CA GLY A 142 14.51 11.53 -11.31
C GLY A 142 13.86 12.56 -10.37
N GLY A 143 13.57 12.14 -9.17
CA GLY A 143 13.08 12.94 -8.07
C GLY A 143 13.52 12.30 -6.76
N THR A 144 14.13 13.10 -5.90
CA THR A 144 14.63 12.70 -4.58
C THR A 144 13.53 12.12 -3.71
N GLY A 145 13.40 10.78 -3.72
CA GLY A 145 12.42 10.04 -2.93
C GLY A 145 11.77 8.90 -3.71
N ASP A 146 12.53 7.85 -4.01
CA ASP A 146 12.01 6.62 -4.62
C ASP A 146 11.07 5.93 -3.60
N PRO A 147 9.75 5.94 -3.80
CA PRO A 147 8.80 5.37 -2.83
C PRO A 147 8.88 3.83 -2.77
N VAL A 148 9.51 3.19 -3.76
CA VAL A 148 9.75 1.74 -3.80
C VAL A 148 11.23 1.49 -3.94
N ARG A 149 11.89 1.27 -2.79
CA ARG A 149 13.31 0.86 -2.79
C ARG A 149 13.42 -0.52 -3.43
N ARG A 150 14.14 -0.62 -4.54
CA ARG A 150 14.39 -1.89 -5.23
C ARG A 150 15.10 -2.88 -4.31
N VAL A 151 14.61 -4.11 -4.31
CA VAL A 151 15.32 -5.25 -3.75
C VAL A 151 16.04 -5.94 -4.91
N ASP A 152 17.32 -6.19 -4.76
CA ASP A 152 18.11 -6.88 -5.78
C ASP A 152 17.65 -8.35 -5.89
N GLU A 153 17.15 -8.71 -7.06
CA GLU A 153 16.55 -10.02 -7.37
C GLU A 153 17.56 -11.18 -7.29
N THR A 154 18.86 -10.88 -7.33
CA THR A 154 19.93 -11.91 -7.23
C THR A 154 20.27 -12.29 -5.79
N THR A 155 19.70 -11.59 -4.81
CA THR A 155 20.03 -11.75 -3.40
C THR A 155 19.20 -12.81 -2.69
N LYS A 156 19.77 -13.38 -1.63
CA LYS A 156 19.05 -14.27 -0.70
C LYS A 156 17.86 -13.55 -0.03
N HIS A 157 17.94 -12.23 0.17
CA HIS A 157 16.83 -11.44 0.70
C HIS A 157 15.63 -11.51 -0.24
N PHE A 158 15.86 -11.33 -1.55
CA PHE A 158 14.79 -11.41 -2.54
C PHE A 158 14.17 -12.81 -2.61
N MET A 159 14.99 -13.86 -2.61
CA MET A 159 14.49 -15.24 -2.58
C MET A 159 13.61 -15.51 -1.34
N VAL A 160 14.00 -15.02 -0.15
CA VAL A 160 13.16 -15.14 1.06
C VAL A 160 11.85 -14.38 0.89
N LEU A 161 11.87 -13.21 0.22
CA LEU A 161 10.67 -12.46 -0.09
C LEU A 161 9.74 -13.21 -1.04
N VAL A 162 10.29 -13.86 -2.08
CA VAL A 162 9.52 -14.71 -3.00
C VAL A 162 8.90 -15.87 -2.26
N ALA A 163 9.65 -16.57 -1.40
CA ALA A 163 9.12 -17.67 -0.58
C ALA A 163 8.02 -17.22 0.38
N LEU A 164 8.11 -16.01 0.91
CA LEU A 164 7.08 -15.41 1.75
C LEU A 164 5.78 -15.17 0.96
N CYS A 165 5.88 -14.77 -0.31
CA CYS A 165 4.75 -14.46 -1.19
C CYS A 165 4.14 -15.71 -1.86
N GLU A 166 4.89 -16.82 -1.98
CA GLU A 166 4.52 -18.02 -2.72
C GLU A 166 3.11 -18.57 -2.37
N PRO A 167 2.71 -18.73 -1.09
CA PRO A 167 1.38 -19.26 -0.77
C PRO A 167 0.23 -18.40 -1.29
N ARG A 168 0.41 -17.08 -1.33
CA ARG A 168 -0.59 -16.16 -1.86
C ARG A 168 -0.66 -16.21 -3.37
N MET A 169 0.48 -16.33 -4.04
CA MET A 169 0.57 -16.37 -5.50
C MET A 169 0.08 -17.71 -6.08
N VAL A 170 0.46 -18.82 -5.47
CA VAL A 170 0.15 -20.17 -5.99
C VAL A 170 -1.23 -20.66 -5.56
N HIS A 171 -1.62 -20.36 -4.33
CA HIS A 171 -2.83 -20.94 -3.73
C HIS A 171 -3.91 -19.91 -3.37
N GLY A 172 -3.66 -18.62 -3.59
CA GLY A 172 -4.54 -17.53 -3.14
C GLY A 172 -4.71 -17.49 -1.61
N SER A 173 -3.78 -18.11 -0.86
CA SER A 173 -3.86 -18.21 0.59
C SER A 173 -3.61 -16.86 1.25
N THR A 174 -4.46 -16.48 2.20
CA THR A 174 -4.24 -15.28 3.04
C THR A 174 -3.34 -15.56 4.24
N ALA A 175 -3.01 -16.82 4.51
CA ALA A 175 -2.14 -17.20 5.62
C ALA A 175 -0.71 -16.66 5.41
N VAL A 176 -0.13 -16.15 6.49
CA VAL A 176 1.25 -15.66 6.51
C VAL A 176 2.17 -16.82 6.93
N PRO A 177 3.13 -17.23 6.08
CA PRO A 177 4.07 -18.29 6.42
C PRO A 177 4.83 -18.00 7.72
N THR A 178 4.95 -18.99 8.57
CA THR A 178 5.76 -18.90 9.79
C THR A 178 7.26 -18.96 9.46
N ILE A 179 8.11 -18.49 10.36
CA ILE A 179 9.58 -18.54 10.18
C ILE A 179 10.09 -19.98 9.95
N PRO A 180 9.61 -21.01 10.71
CA PRO A 180 9.99 -22.40 10.42
C PRO A 180 9.56 -22.91 9.04
N GLU A 181 8.39 -22.50 8.57
CA GLU A 181 7.91 -22.85 7.21
C GLU A 181 8.77 -22.22 6.14
N LEU A 182 9.09 -20.93 6.29
CA LEU A 182 10.01 -20.23 5.38
C LEU A 182 11.38 -20.88 5.36
N LEU A 183 11.94 -21.22 6.53
CA LEU A 183 13.23 -21.89 6.60
C LEU A 183 13.21 -23.21 5.81
N ARG A 184 12.21 -24.06 6.06
CA ARG A 184 12.04 -25.33 5.34
C ARG A 184 11.89 -25.11 3.82
N ARG A 185 11.17 -24.07 3.43
CA ARG A 185 10.94 -23.77 2.00
C ARG A 185 12.20 -23.30 1.30
N VAL A 186 12.91 -22.33 1.88
CA VAL A 186 14.13 -21.79 1.27
C VAL A 186 15.28 -22.80 1.23
N GLN A 187 15.38 -23.70 2.22
CA GLN A 187 16.41 -24.76 2.25
C GLN A 187 16.32 -25.76 1.09
N ARG A 188 15.15 -25.90 0.47
CA ARG A 188 14.96 -26.77 -0.70
C ARG A 188 15.51 -26.15 -1.98
N THR A 189 15.78 -24.84 -1.99
CA THR A 189 16.28 -24.15 -3.16
C THR A 189 17.80 -24.14 -3.22
N LYS A 190 18.35 -24.11 -4.41
CA LYS A 190 19.81 -24.05 -4.63
C LYS A 190 20.45 -22.85 -3.92
N THR A 191 19.84 -21.70 -3.98
CA THR A 191 20.35 -20.43 -3.40
C THR A 191 20.15 -20.36 -1.89
N GLY A 192 19.15 -21.05 -1.35
CA GLY A 192 18.77 -20.97 0.08
C GLY A 192 19.39 -22.01 1.00
N ARG A 193 20.12 -23.00 0.49
CA ARG A 193 20.74 -24.08 1.28
C ARG A 193 21.60 -23.60 2.46
N ASP A 194 22.23 -22.45 2.31
CA ASP A 194 23.10 -21.88 3.33
C ASP A 194 22.32 -21.20 4.46
N ILE A 195 21.02 -20.98 4.28
CA ILE A 195 20.15 -20.42 5.32
C ILE A 195 19.74 -21.58 6.24
N ARG A 196 20.47 -21.76 7.34
CA ARG A 196 20.34 -22.95 8.20
C ARG A 196 19.58 -22.72 9.51
N THR A 197 19.33 -21.47 9.86
CA THR A 197 18.75 -21.12 11.17
C THR A 197 17.55 -20.19 11.06
N LEU A 198 16.65 -20.27 12.03
CA LEU A 198 15.52 -19.34 12.15
C LEU A 198 16.00 -17.88 12.26
N SER A 199 17.12 -17.65 12.95
CA SER A 199 17.72 -16.32 13.08
C SER A 199 18.19 -15.77 11.75
N ALA A 200 18.71 -16.62 10.85
CA ALA A 200 19.11 -16.18 9.52
C ALA A 200 17.88 -15.76 8.68
N VAL A 201 16.75 -16.47 8.76
CA VAL A 201 15.51 -16.07 8.10
C VAL A 201 15.02 -14.74 8.66
N ASN A 202 15.00 -14.58 9.98
CA ASN A 202 14.63 -13.33 10.63
C ASN A 202 15.51 -12.16 10.19
N PHE A 203 16.82 -12.37 10.07
CA PHE A 203 17.74 -11.34 9.54
C PHE A 203 17.34 -10.87 8.13
N HIS A 204 16.98 -11.80 7.24
CA HIS A 204 16.52 -11.43 5.89
C HIS A 204 15.18 -10.67 5.94
N ILE A 205 14.27 -11.06 6.82
CA ILE A 205 12.99 -10.36 7.01
C ILE A 205 13.20 -8.95 7.55
N GLU A 206 14.01 -8.78 8.59
CA GLU A 206 14.30 -7.45 9.17
C GLU A 206 14.99 -6.53 8.12
N TYR A 207 15.91 -7.07 7.32
CA TYR A 207 16.49 -6.33 6.21
C TYR A 207 15.43 -5.85 5.21
N LEU A 208 14.49 -6.73 4.83
CA LEU A 208 13.41 -6.41 3.90
C LEU A 208 12.43 -5.39 4.49
N VAL A 209 12.09 -5.53 5.78
CA VAL A 209 11.25 -4.57 6.52
C VAL A 209 11.88 -3.19 6.49
N ASP A 210 13.19 -3.11 6.74
CA ASP A 210 13.92 -1.85 6.67
C ASP A 210 13.99 -1.31 5.24
N ARG A 211 14.38 -2.16 4.31
CA ARG A 211 14.55 -1.81 2.90
C ARG A 211 13.26 -1.33 2.25
N LEU A 212 12.12 -1.93 2.61
CA LEU A 212 10.81 -1.59 2.06
C LEU A 212 10.02 -0.60 2.95
N GLY A 213 10.65 -0.04 3.98
CA GLY A 213 10.05 1.02 4.79
C GLY A 213 8.90 0.57 5.69
N LEU A 214 8.94 -0.65 6.23
CA LEU A 214 7.90 -1.23 7.08
C LEU A 214 8.26 -1.23 8.58
N ARG A 215 9.22 -0.42 9.01
CA ARG A 215 9.71 -0.37 10.42
C ARG A 215 8.63 -0.04 11.45
N GLY A 216 7.53 0.52 11.02
CA GLY A 216 6.45 0.96 11.90
C GLY A 216 5.43 -0.13 12.26
N TYR A 217 5.53 -1.35 11.77
CA TYR A 217 4.60 -2.42 12.10
C TYR A 217 4.95 -3.10 13.42
N ASP A 218 3.98 -3.16 14.35
CA ASP A 218 4.15 -3.83 15.62
C ASP A 218 3.81 -5.32 15.46
N GLY A 219 4.77 -6.18 15.79
CA GLY A 219 4.61 -7.63 15.67
C GLY A 219 5.27 -8.25 14.42
N LEU A 220 5.84 -9.45 14.61
CA LEU A 220 6.52 -10.18 13.54
C LEU A 220 5.55 -10.62 12.43
N ASP A 221 4.32 -10.96 12.80
CA ASP A 221 3.29 -11.42 11.86
C ASP A 221 2.81 -10.26 10.99
N ASP A 222 2.59 -9.09 11.57
CA ASP A 222 2.19 -7.89 10.84
C ASP A 222 3.27 -7.42 9.87
N ARG A 223 4.54 -7.52 10.25
CA ARG A 223 5.67 -7.19 9.37
C ARG A 223 5.74 -8.13 8.16
N ARG A 224 5.54 -9.44 8.36
CA ARG A 224 5.52 -10.41 7.26
C ARG A 224 4.32 -10.21 6.35
N ALA A 225 3.14 -9.98 6.91
CA ALA A 225 1.95 -9.63 6.13
C ALA A 225 2.17 -8.34 5.33
N GLY A 226 2.76 -7.32 5.94
CA GLY A 226 3.13 -6.07 5.28
C GLY A 226 4.13 -6.26 4.14
N LEU A 227 5.11 -7.15 4.31
CA LEU A 227 6.07 -7.50 3.25
C LEU A 227 5.39 -8.17 2.07
N ILE A 228 4.51 -9.18 2.31
CA ILE A 228 3.74 -9.85 1.26
C ILE A 228 2.92 -8.84 0.47
N ASN A 229 2.13 -8.04 1.17
CA ASN A 229 1.27 -7.06 0.55
C ASN A 229 2.10 -6.10 -0.31
N ARG A 230 3.14 -5.51 0.26
CA ARG A 230 3.99 -4.55 -0.45
C ARG A 230 4.69 -5.17 -1.65
N ALA A 231 5.22 -6.39 -1.51
CA ALA A 231 5.91 -7.07 -2.58
C ALA A 231 5.00 -7.39 -3.78
N LEU A 232 3.78 -7.83 -3.51
CA LEU A 232 2.82 -8.19 -4.56
C LEU A 232 2.16 -6.96 -5.19
N TRP A 233 1.78 -5.98 -4.38
CA TRP A 233 1.11 -4.77 -4.90
C TRP A 233 2.01 -3.91 -5.78
N PHE A 234 3.29 -3.83 -5.45
CA PHE A 234 4.24 -3.07 -6.26
C PHE A 234 4.95 -3.90 -7.32
N GLY A 235 4.53 -5.16 -7.52
CA GLY A 235 5.14 -6.04 -8.50
C GLY A 235 6.64 -6.28 -8.24
N ILE A 236 7.09 -6.13 -6.98
CA ILE A 236 8.46 -6.46 -6.58
C ILE A 236 8.65 -7.97 -6.72
N VAL A 237 7.63 -8.75 -6.33
CA VAL A 237 7.56 -10.19 -6.57
C VAL A 237 6.44 -10.47 -7.57
N ARG A 238 6.74 -11.26 -8.60
CA ARG A 238 5.85 -11.67 -9.69
C ARG A 238 5.91 -13.17 -9.88
N GLU A 239 4.97 -13.72 -10.66
CA GLU A 239 4.92 -15.17 -10.95
C GLU A 239 6.22 -15.71 -11.56
N GLU A 240 6.88 -14.94 -12.42
CA GLU A 240 8.16 -15.32 -13.02
C GLU A 240 9.25 -15.61 -11.98
N HIS A 241 9.20 -14.95 -10.81
CA HIS A 241 10.17 -15.14 -9.73
C HIS A 241 9.98 -16.45 -8.96
N LEU A 242 8.84 -17.13 -9.13
CA LEU A 242 8.61 -18.46 -8.52
C LEU A 242 9.66 -19.48 -8.99
N GLY A 243 10.24 -19.29 -10.16
CA GLY A 243 11.37 -20.10 -10.64
C GLY A 243 12.59 -20.12 -9.72
N LEU A 244 12.79 -19.06 -8.91
CA LEU A 244 13.86 -19.01 -7.90
C LEU A 244 13.65 -20.01 -6.75
N LEU A 245 12.44 -20.49 -6.59
CA LEU A 245 12.06 -21.47 -5.57
C LEU A 245 12.02 -22.91 -6.12
N ALA A 246 12.48 -23.15 -7.35
CA ALA A 246 12.59 -24.51 -7.88
C ALA A 246 13.43 -25.37 -6.94
N ASP A 247 12.88 -26.55 -6.59
CA ASP A 247 13.56 -27.49 -5.72
C ASP A 247 14.84 -27.98 -6.42
N ASP A 248 15.91 -28.07 -5.66
CA ASP A 248 17.16 -28.63 -6.15
C ASP A 248 17.08 -30.16 -6.02
N VAL A 249 16.87 -30.81 -7.15
CA VAL A 249 16.77 -32.28 -7.29
C VAL A 249 18.16 -32.92 -7.22
#